data_bd773959348b5afaae1aff4dc0e666e4
#
_entry.id   bd773959348b5afaae1aff4dc0e666e4
#
_cell.length_a   1.000
_cell.length_b   1.000
_cell.length_c   1.000
_cell.angle_alpha   90.00
_cell.angle_beta   90.00
_cell.angle_gamma   90.00
#
_symmetry.space_group_name_H-M   'P 1'
#
loop_
_entity.id
_entity.type
_entity.pdbx_description
1 polymer ?
#
loop_
_entity_poly.entity_id
_entity_poly.type
_entity_poly.pdbx_seq_one_letter_code
_entity_poly.pdbx_strand_id
1 'polypeptide(L)'
;DEHDDHDDHDDEKHDDHDDHDDEKHDEHDDHDDHDDEKHDDHAGHDHGAFDPHAWQSLENAVIYANNIAAGLAQADPENAGDYYANRAAFVAEVEMLSADIEAMMKRLPADKRTVVTPHDAFGYFAATYDLTFVAPQGMSTESEVSAGDVAALITQIREESISAVFIESITDNRMMEQIANETGATIGGTLYSDALSAKSGPASTYLDMMRHNATTLFDALEN
;
A
#
# COMPACT_ATOMS: atom_id res chain seq x y z
N ASP A 1 1.56 64.08 -11.68
CA ASP A 1 0.23 64.29 -12.21
C ASP A 1 -0.66 63.18 -11.63
N GLU A 2 -1.28 63.40 -10.49
CA GLU A 2 -2.59 64.03 -10.21
C GLU A 2 -3.74 63.16 -10.79
N HIS A 3 -4.54 62.64 -9.99
CA HIS A 3 -5.82 62.92 -9.32
C HIS A 3 -6.39 61.60 -8.77
N ASP A 4 -6.69 61.45 -7.47
CA ASP A 4 -7.86 61.87 -6.67
C ASP A 4 -9.23 61.51 -7.29
N ASP A 5 -10.00 60.74 -6.57
CA ASP A 5 -11.19 61.08 -5.77
C ASP A 5 -12.09 59.86 -5.53
N HIS A 6 -12.37 59.63 -4.25
CA HIS A 6 -13.65 59.54 -3.55
C HIS A 6 -14.84 58.79 -4.24
N ASP A 7 -15.51 57.89 -3.54
CA ASP A 7 -16.67 58.20 -2.70
C ASP A 7 -17.23 57.01 -1.93
N ASP A 8 -17.58 57.34 -0.69
CA ASP A 8 -18.35 56.60 0.28
C ASP A 8 -19.80 56.33 -0.17
N HIS A 9 -20.41 55.26 0.36
CA HIS A 9 -21.82 55.18 0.79
C HIS A 9 -22.00 53.94 1.67
N ASP A 10 -22.14 54.14 2.97
CA ASP A 10 -23.32 54.30 3.84
C ASP A 10 -24.24 53.05 3.92
N ASP A 11 -24.24 52.58 5.16
CA ASP A 11 -25.30 52.02 5.99
C ASP A 11 -26.70 51.79 5.40
N GLU A 12 -27.25 50.58 5.65
CA GLU A 12 -28.60 50.48 6.23
C GLU A 12 -28.77 49.21 7.09
N LYS A 13 -29.18 49.46 8.32
CA LYS A 13 -29.70 48.53 9.33
C LYS A 13 -31.12 48.14 8.97
N HIS A 14 -31.47 46.89 9.19
CA HIS A 14 -32.84 46.51 9.57
C HIS A 14 -32.83 45.54 10.72
N ASP A 15 -33.46 46.02 11.81
CA ASP A 15 -33.87 45.31 13.00
C ASP A 15 -35.17 44.54 12.77
N ASP A 16 -35.36 43.54 13.67
CA ASP A 16 -36.61 43.06 14.25
C ASP A 16 -37.53 42.11 13.46
N HIS A 17 -37.76 40.96 14.05
CA HIS A 17 -39.00 40.42 14.61
C HIS A 17 -38.82 39.00 15.11
N ASP A 18 -38.84 38.78 16.42
CA ASP A 18 -39.87 38.31 17.35
C ASP A 18 -40.42 36.87 17.14
N ASP A 19 -40.20 36.11 18.21
CA ASP A 19 -41.08 35.17 18.91
C ASP A 19 -41.85 34.07 18.16
N HIS A 20 -41.55 32.84 18.47
CA HIS A 20 -42.57 31.81 18.77
C HIS A 20 -42.07 30.71 19.70
N ASP A 21 -42.65 30.76 20.89
CA ASP A 21 -43.20 29.76 21.81
C ASP A 21 -42.75 28.29 21.78
N ASP A 22 -42.44 27.91 23.01
CA ASP A 22 -42.48 26.63 23.71
C ASP A 22 -43.47 25.57 23.18
N GLU A 23 -43.00 24.36 22.94
CA GLU A 23 -43.72 23.17 23.36
C GLU A 23 -42.78 22.11 23.91
N LYS A 24 -43.06 21.75 25.16
CA LYS A 24 -42.49 20.60 25.91
C LYS A 24 -43.01 19.29 25.33
N HIS A 25 -42.15 18.35 25.12
CA HIS A 25 -42.52 16.94 25.17
C HIS A 25 -41.60 16.15 26.07
N ASP A 26 -42.28 15.43 26.95
CA ASP A 26 -41.83 14.61 28.04
C ASP A 26 -41.03 13.38 27.63
N GLU A 27 -40.07 13.06 28.46
CA GLU A 27 -39.56 11.77 28.96
C GLU A 27 -39.92 10.49 28.17
N HIS A 28 -38.91 9.83 27.65
CA HIS A 28 -38.83 8.37 27.64
C HIS A 28 -37.39 7.93 28.02
N ASP A 29 -37.26 7.50 29.28
CA ASP A 29 -36.23 6.59 29.73
C ASP A 29 -36.46 5.22 29.07
N ASP A 30 -35.51 4.74 28.31
CA ASP A 30 -35.28 3.33 28.14
C ASP A 30 -33.75 3.09 28.01
N HIS A 31 -33.21 2.57 29.10
CA HIS A 31 -31.89 1.97 29.17
C HIS A 31 -31.91 0.69 28.37
N ASP A 32 -31.16 0.63 27.29
CA ASP A 32 -30.66 -0.62 26.76
C ASP A 32 -29.13 -0.61 26.83
N ASP A 33 -28.66 -1.51 27.68
CA ASP A 33 -27.27 -1.91 27.83
C ASP A 33 -26.76 -2.38 26.46
N HIS A 34 -25.93 -1.56 25.83
CA HIS A 34 -25.09 -2.02 24.74
C HIS A 34 -23.71 -2.37 25.31
N ASP A 35 -23.47 -3.67 25.39
CA ASP A 35 -22.16 -4.26 25.52
C ASP A 35 -21.15 -3.54 24.63
N ASP A 36 -20.15 -2.92 25.25
CA ASP A 36 -18.94 -2.42 24.62
C ASP A 36 -18.16 -3.60 24.01
N GLU A 37 -18.56 -4.05 22.82
CA GLU A 37 -17.66 -4.76 21.95
C GLU A 37 -16.58 -3.74 21.53
N LYS A 38 -15.42 -3.86 22.10
CA LYS A 38 -14.21 -3.22 21.61
C LYS A 38 -13.98 -3.74 20.18
N HIS A 39 -14.50 -3.02 19.22
CA HIS A 39 -13.98 -3.11 17.87
C HIS A 39 -12.56 -2.53 17.93
N ASP A 40 -11.57 -3.40 17.80
CA ASP A 40 -10.25 -3.01 17.40
C ASP A 40 -10.40 -2.33 16.03
N ASP A 41 -10.58 -1.01 16.05
CA ASP A 41 -10.43 -0.16 14.89
C ASP A 41 -8.94 -0.18 14.49
N HIS A 42 -8.53 -1.24 13.81
CA HIS A 42 -7.44 -1.12 12.88
C HIS A 42 -7.91 -0.08 11.86
N ALA A 43 -7.38 1.13 11.97
CA ALA A 43 -7.61 2.20 11.00
C ALA A 43 -7.14 1.69 9.63
N GLY A 44 -8.04 0.97 8.96
CA GLY A 44 -7.86 0.58 7.59
C GLY A 44 -7.78 1.87 6.79
N HIS A 45 -6.62 2.14 6.23
CA HIS A 45 -6.48 3.14 5.19
C HIS A 45 -7.57 2.86 4.15
N ASP A 46 -8.34 3.88 3.77
CA ASP A 46 -9.38 3.78 2.75
C ASP A 46 -8.67 3.45 1.43
N HIS A 47 -8.44 2.17 1.22
CA HIS A 47 -7.95 1.65 -0.04
C HIS A 47 -9.05 1.96 -1.05
N GLY A 48 -8.80 2.86 -1.98
CA GLY A 48 -9.72 3.12 -3.10
C GLY A 48 -10.22 1.77 -3.66
N ALA A 49 -11.33 1.76 -4.36
CA ALA A 49 -12.06 0.54 -4.75
C ALA A 49 -11.18 -0.58 -5.39
N PHE A 50 -9.94 -0.27 -5.78
CA PHE A 50 -9.02 -1.21 -6.44
C PHE A 50 -7.56 -0.89 -6.11
N ASP A 51 -6.82 -1.89 -5.61
CA ASP A 51 -5.36 -1.85 -5.48
C ASP A 51 -4.72 -1.89 -6.88
N PRO A 52 -3.94 -0.87 -7.27
CA PRO A 52 -3.32 -0.81 -8.59
C PRO A 52 -2.14 -1.77 -8.76
N HIS A 53 -1.53 -2.28 -7.68
CA HIS A 53 -0.27 -3.03 -7.69
C HIS A 53 -0.44 -4.51 -8.09
N ALA A 54 -1.35 -4.80 -9.02
CA ALA A 54 -1.70 -6.18 -9.40
C ALA A 54 -0.53 -6.98 -10.01
N TRP A 55 0.53 -6.31 -10.48
CA TRP A 55 1.76 -6.96 -10.95
C TRP A 55 2.58 -7.61 -9.83
N GLN A 56 2.31 -7.32 -8.57
CA GLN A 56 2.94 -7.99 -7.42
C GLN A 56 2.44 -9.44 -7.23
N SER A 57 1.50 -9.90 -8.07
CA SER A 57 1.11 -11.31 -8.18
C SER A 57 1.65 -11.93 -9.47
N LEU A 58 2.38 -13.04 -9.34
CA LEU A 58 2.85 -13.84 -10.48
C LEU A 58 1.69 -14.47 -11.28
N GLU A 59 0.55 -14.78 -10.64
CA GLU A 59 -0.66 -15.23 -11.34
C GLU A 59 -1.23 -14.13 -12.23
N ASN A 60 -1.28 -12.89 -11.75
CA ASN A 60 -1.71 -11.75 -12.56
C ASN A 60 -0.73 -11.47 -13.71
N ALA A 61 0.57 -11.70 -13.53
CA ALA A 61 1.55 -11.58 -14.61
C ALA A 61 1.26 -12.55 -15.76
N VAL A 62 0.80 -13.76 -15.47
CA VAL A 62 0.34 -14.72 -16.48
C VAL A 62 -0.88 -14.16 -17.24
N ILE A 63 -1.83 -13.55 -16.52
CA ILE A 63 -3.00 -12.92 -17.14
C ILE A 63 -2.57 -11.76 -18.06
N TYR A 64 -1.65 -10.91 -17.60
CA TYR A 64 -1.10 -9.82 -18.40
C TYR A 64 -0.41 -10.33 -19.67
N ALA A 65 0.47 -11.34 -19.54
CA ALA A 65 1.16 -11.94 -20.67
C ALA A 65 0.19 -12.55 -21.71
N ASN A 66 -0.89 -13.19 -21.23
CA ASN A 66 -1.94 -13.73 -22.09
C ASN A 66 -2.65 -12.63 -22.89
N ASN A 67 -3.05 -11.56 -22.21
CA ASN A 67 -3.76 -10.44 -22.82
C ASN A 67 -2.87 -9.68 -23.81
N ILE A 68 -1.59 -9.46 -23.45
CA ILE A 68 -0.61 -8.80 -24.32
C ILE A 68 -0.37 -9.62 -25.59
N ALA A 69 -0.13 -10.93 -25.45
CA ALA A 69 0.10 -11.80 -26.62
C ALA A 69 -1.12 -11.86 -27.54
N ALA A 70 -2.33 -11.94 -26.98
CA ALA A 70 -3.57 -11.92 -27.75
C ALA A 70 -3.77 -10.57 -28.49
N GLY A 71 -3.52 -9.44 -27.80
CA GLY A 71 -3.60 -8.11 -28.41
C GLY A 71 -2.59 -7.91 -29.54
N LEU A 72 -1.33 -8.36 -29.35
CA LEU A 72 -0.29 -8.30 -30.37
C LEU A 72 -0.64 -9.19 -31.57
N ALA A 73 -1.09 -10.43 -31.35
CA ALA A 73 -1.50 -11.34 -32.42
C ALA A 73 -2.70 -10.81 -33.22
N GLN A 74 -3.59 -10.05 -32.59
CA GLN A 74 -4.69 -9.38 -33.30
C GLN A 74 -4.20 -8.20 -34.15
N ALA A 75 -3.24 -7.42 -33.61
CA ALA A 75 -2.71 -6.25 -34.30
C ALA A 75 -1.73 -6.63 -35.42
N ASP A 76 -1.00 -7.73 -35.26
CA ASP A 76 0.00 -8.25 -36.20
C ASP A 76 -0.14 -9.77 -36.37
N PRO A 77 -1.14 -10.24 -37.16
CA PRO A 77 -1.42 -11.67 -37.33
C PRO A 77 -0.30 -12.49 -37.99
N GLU A 78 0.56 -11.84 -38.78
CA GLU A 78 1.67 -12.52 -39.46
C GLU A 78 2.71 -13.05 -38.45
N ASN A 79 2.90 -12.36 -37.33
CA ASN A 79 3.84 -12.74 -36.27
C ASN A 79 3.15 -13.36 -35.02
N ALA A 80 1.85 -13.70 -35.13
CA ALA A 80 1.09 -14.26 -34.00
C ALA A 80 1.74 -15.48 -33.37
N GLY A 81 2.36 -16.35 -34.19
CA GLY A 81 3.08 -17.54 -33.71
C GLY A 81 4.22 -17.22 -32.76
N ASP A 82 4.99 -16.17 -33.05
CA ASP A 82 6.13 -15.74 -32.23
C ASP A 82 5.66 -15.13 -30.91
N TYR A 83 4.57 -14.32 -30.93
CA TYR A 83 3.99 -13.77 -29.71
C TYR A 83 3.50 -14.84 -28.73
N TYR A 84 2.81 -15.86 -29.23
CA TYR A 84 2.37 -16.97 -28.39
C TYR A 84 3.51 -17.86 -27.94
N ALA A 85 4.56 -18.04 -28.73
CA ALA A 85 5.75 -18.80 -28.34
C ALA A 85 6.52 -18.07 -27.21
N ASN A 86 6.75 -16.76 -27.36
CA ASN A 86 7.38 -15.93 -26.34
C ASN A 86 6.57 -15.90 -25.04
N ARG A 87 5.25 -15.74 -25.15
CA ARG A 87 4.34 -15.82 -23.99
C ARG A 87 4.43 -17.16 -23.29
N ALA A 88 4.46 -18.28 -24.04
CA ALA A 88 4.57 -19.62 -23.44
C ALA A 88 5.89 -19.79 -22.68
N ALA A 89 7.01 -19.32 -23.22
CA ALA A 89 8.30 -19.34 -22.56
C ALA A 89 8.28 -18.50 -21.27
N PHE A 90 7.77 -17.26 -21.32
CA PHE A 90 7.67 -16.37 -20.17
C PHE A 90 6.78 -16.98 -19.06
N VAL A 91 5.61 -17.52 -19.42
CA VAL A 91 4.70 -18.14 -18.44
C VAL A 91 5.35 -19.32 -17.74
N ALA A 92 6.11 -20.16 -18.45
CA ALA A 92 6.84 -21.26 -17.82
C ALA A 92 7.88 -20.78 -16.80
N GLU A 93 8.58 -19.67 -17.07
CA GLU A 93 9.52 -19.06 -16.13
C GLU A 93 8.78 -18.46 -14.90
N VAL A 94 7.64 -17.82 -15.12
CA VAL A 94 6.77 -17.28 -14.04
C VAL A 94 6.29 -18.40 -13.12
N GLU A 95 5.79 -19.49 -13.67
CA GLU A 95 5.29 -20.65 -12.89
C GLU A 95 6.40 -21.31 -12.07
N MET A 96 7.60 -21.46 -12.63
CA MET A 96 8.76 -21.97 -11.88
C MET A 96 9.13 -21.03 -10.74
N LEU A 97 9.21 -19.72 -11.00
CA LEU A 97 9.52 -18.73 -9.97
C LEU A 97 8.46 -18.70 -8.86
N SER A 98 7.18 -18.81 -9.23
CA SER A 98 6.08 -18.86 -8.26
C SER A 98 6.21 -20.05 -7.31
N ALA A 99 6.51 -21.23 -7.85
CA ALA A 99 6.74 -22.44 -7.04
C ALA A 99 7.96 -22.28 -6.11
N ASP A 100 9.06 -21.69 -6.59
CA ASP A 100 10.26 -21.43 -5.80
C ASP A 100 9.97 -20.48 -4.63
N ILE A 101 9.25 -19.37 -4.89
CA ILE A 101 8.88 -18.40 -3.86
C ILE A 101 7.92 -19.03 -2.85
N GLU A 102 6.91 -19.77 -3.30
CA GLU A 102 5.98 -20.45 -2.40
C GLU A 102 6.71 -21.43 -1.47
N ALA A 103 7.63 -22.21 -2.01
CA ALA A 103 8.44 -23.14 -1.21
C ALA A 103 9.33 -22.40 -0.20
N MET A 104 9.85 -21.23 -0.56
CA MET A 104 10.67 -20.38 0.30
C MET A 104 9.81 -19.80 1.43
N MET A 105 8.67 -19.17 1.13
CA MET A 105 7.81 -18.52 2.11
C MET A 105 7.15 -19.50 3.09
N LYS A 106 6.87 -20.72 2.68
CA LYS A 106 6.37 -21.79 3.58
C LYS A 106 7.32 -22.15 4.70
N ARG A 107 8.62 -21.86 4.57
CA ARG A 107 9.62 -22.10 5.61
C ARG A 107 9.60 -21.05 6.72
N LEU A 108 9.02 -19.87 6.48
CA LEU A 108 8.94 -18.81 7.48
C LEU A 108 8.02 -19.22 8.64
N PRO A 109 8.46 -19.02 9.90
CA PRO A 109 7.60 -19.17 11.06
C PRO A 109 6.38 -18.27 10.99
N ALA A 110 5.26 -18.71 11.55
CA ALA A 110 3.99 -17.96 11.49
C ALA A 110 4.07 -16.59 12.21
N ASP A 111 4.88 -16.50 13.24
CA ASP A 111 5.12 -15.28 14.03
C ASP A 111 6.13 -14.31 13.41
N LYS A 112 6.71 -14.67 12.26
CA LYS A 112 7.68 -13.84 11.52
C LYS A 112 7.16 -13.42 10.14
N ARG A 113 5.85 -13.34 9.95
CA ARG A 113 5.22 -13.07 8.66
C ARG A 113 4.73 -11.64 8.49
N THR A 114 4.98 -10.77 9.48
CA THR A 114 4.63 -9.35 9.39
C THR A 114 5.81 -8.53 8.88
N VAL A 115 5.54 -7.72 7.86
CA VAL A 115 6.51 -6.91 7.10
C VAL A 115 6.09 -5.45 7.17
N VAL A 116 7.04 -4.55 7.37
CA VAL A 116 6.80 -3.12 7.33
C VAL A 116 7.48 -2.51 6.11
N THR A 117 6.71 -1.82 5.28
CA THR A 117 7.16 -1.11 4.06
C THR A 117 6.78 0.38 4.14
N PRO A 118 7.41 1.27 3.34
CA PRO A 118 7.05 2.68 3.30
C PRO A 118 5.62 2.95 2.84
N HIS A 119 5.15 2.28 1.78
CA HIS A 119 3.79 2.40 1.27
C HIS A 119 3.17 1.02 1.00
N ASP A 120 1.84 1.01 0.81
CA ASP A 120 1.04 -0.20 0.64
C ASP A 120 0.98 -0.63 -0.83
N ALA A 121 2.02 -1.38 -1.26
CA ALA A 121 2.15 -1.85 -2.64
C ALA A 121 2.13 -3.38 -2.77
N PHE A 122 2.14 -4.12 -1.67
CA PHE A 122 2.38 -5.55 -1.68
C PHE A 122 1.16 -6.41 -1.34
N GLY A 123 -0.07 -5.84 -1.41
CA GLY A 123 -1.30 -6.54 -1.05
C GLY A 123 -1.50 -7.86 -1.80
N TYR A 124 -1.27 -7.88 -3.11
CA TYR A 124 -1.35 -9.11 -3.92
C TYR A 124 -0.26 -10.14 -3.57
N PHE A 125 0.96 -9.68 -3.30
CA PHE A 125 2.05 -10.55 -2.84
C PHE A 125 1.73 -11.14 -1.47
N ALA A 126 1.24 -10.34 -0.54
CA ALA A 126 0.81 -10.74 0.79
C ALA A 126 -0.23 -11.85 0.74
N ALA A 127 -1.29 -11.65 -0.05
CA ALA A 127 -2.38 -12.62 -0.20
C ALA A 127 -1.90 -13.96 -0.80
N THR A 128 -0.94 -13.91 -1.73
CA THR A 128 -0.43 -15.12 -2.38
C THR A 128 0.47 -15.95 -1.45
N TYR A 129 1.29 -15.30 -0.63
CA TYR A 129 2.34 -15.98 0.14
C TYR A 129 2.10 -15.98 1.66
N ASP A 130 0.89 -15.62 2.10
CA ASP A 130 0.47 -15.60 3.52
C ASP A 130 1.41 -14.73 4.38
N LEU A 131 1.63 -13.49 3.93
CA LEU A 131 2.34 -12.45 4.66
C LEU A 131 1.36 -11.34 5.05
N THR A 132 1.74 -10.52 6.03
CA THR A 132 1.04 -9.31 6.41
C THR A 132 1.96 -8.12 6.17
N PHE A 133 1.54 -7.18 5.33
CA PHE A 133 2.27 -5.93 5.12
C PHE A 133 1.57 -4.80 5.87
N VAL A 134 2.37 -4.00 6.55
CA VAL A 134 1.92 -2.80 7.26
C VAL A 134 2.71 -1.63 6.70
N ALA A 135 2.02 -0.57 6.33
CA ALA A 135 2.64 0.61 5.75
C ALA A 135 2.05 1.90 6.36
N PRO A 136 2.88 2.91 6.70
CA PRO A 136 2.39 4.20 7.19
C PRO A 136 1.78 5.06 6.09
N GLN A 137 2.12 4.79 4.83
CA GLN A 137 1.60 5.46 3.65
C GLN A 137 0.65 4.51 2.90
N GLY A 138 -0.48 5.03 2.41
CA GLY A 138 -1.41 4.25 1.60
C GLY A 138 -0.83 3.84 0.25
N MET A 139 -1.69 3.39 -0.67
CA MET A 139 -1.30 2.88 -1.99
C MET A 139 -0.64 3.91 -2.92
N SER A 140 -0.74 5.20 -2.63
CA SER A 140 -0.10 6.27 -3.40
C SER A 140 1.09 6.86 -2.65
N THR A 141 2.25 6.88 -3.30
CA THR A 141 3.46 7.54 -2.77
C THR A 141 3.38 9.06 -2.76
N GLU A 142 2.36 9.66 -3.37
CA GLU A 142 2.08 11.10 -3.33
C GLU A 142 1.36 11.54 -2.06
N SER A 143 0.81 10.61 -1.28
CA SER A 143 0.13 10.89 -0.01
C SER A 143 1.16 11.24 1.07
N GLU A 144 0.90 12.33 1.81
CA GLU A 144 1.74 12.67 2.97
C GLU A 144 1.40 11.75 4.15
N VAL A 145 2.44 11.20 4.77
CA VAL A 145 2.31 10.40 6.00
C VAL A 145 2.17 11.34 7.20
N SER A 146 1.13 11.16 8.02
CA SER A 146 0.98 11.96 9.22
C SER A 146 1.93 11.50 10.34
N ALA A 147 2.32 12.42 11.23
CA ALA A 147 3.09 12.06 12.41
C ALA A 147 2.34 11.08 13.33
N GLY A 148 1.00 11.10 13.31
CA GLY A 148 0.14 10.17 14.04
C GLY A 148 0.28 8.74 13.52
N ASP A 149 0.27 8.56 12.21
CA ASP A 149 0.40 7.24 11.57
C ASP A 149 1.78 6.63 11.84
N VAL A 150 2.84 7.44 11.77
CA VAL A 150 4.20 7.00 12.14
C VAL A 150 4.27 6.57 13.60
N ALA A 151 3.66 7.33 14.53
CA ALA A 151 3.65 6.99 15.95
C ALA A 151 2.84 5.71 16.23
N ALA A 152 1.71 5.53 15.56
CA ALA A 152 0.91 4.31 15.64
C ALA A 152 1.70 3.10 15.14
N LEU A 153 2.36 3.21 13.99
CA LEU A 153 3.20 2.15 13.43
C LEU A 153 4.38 1.80 14.36
N ILE A 154 5.07 2.78 14.95
CA ILE A 154 6.13 2.53 15.92
C ILE A 154 5.60 1.74 17.12
N THR A 155 4.40 2.07 17.60
CA THR A 155 3.75 1.35 18.70
C THR A 155 3.46 -0.09 18.30
N GLN A 156 2.87 -0.31 17.13
CA GLN A 156 2.55 -1.64 16.60
C GLN A 156 3.82 -2.49 16.43
N ILE A 157 4.89 -1.96 15.84
CA ILE A 157 6.17 -2.67 15.68
C ILE A 157 6.70 -3.19 17.03
N ARG A 158 6.59 -2.36 18.08
CA ARG A 158 7.03 -2.75 19.43
C ARG A 158 6.14 -3.81 20.07
N GLU A 159 4.82 -3.66 19.96
CA GLU A 159 3.84 -4.57 20.55
C GLU A 159 3.86 -5.94 19.88
N GLU A 160 3.96 -5.99 18.57
CA GLU A 160 4.02 -7.22 17.78
C GLU A 160 5.45 -7.80 17.67
N SER A 161 6.46 -7.09 18.21
CA SER A 161 7.87 -7.50 18.12
C SER A 161 8.36 -7.72 16.69
N ILE A 162 7.93 -6.86 15.75
CA ILE A 162 8.34 -6.93 14.35
C ILE A 162 9.84 -6.64 14.26
N SER A 163 10.61 -7.59 13.75
CA SER A 163 12.08 -7.54 13.76
C SER A 163 12.70 -6.80 12.59
N ALA A 164 11.99 -6.71 11.46
CA ALA A 164 12.51 -6.12 10.22
C ALA A 164 11.53 -5.12 9.60
N VAL A 165 12.08 -4.00 9.14
CA VAL A 165 11.42 -3.02 8.29
C VAL A 165 12.18 -2.95 6.97
N PHE A 166 11.53 -2.55 5.89
CA PHE A 166 12.14 -2.51 4.56
C PHE A 166 12.08 -1.09 4.00
N ILE A 167 13.01 -0.80 3.11
CA ILE A 167 12.99 0.43 2.31
C ILE A 167 12.57 0.10 0.88
N GLU A 168 12.11 1.10 0.15
CA GLU A 168 11.74 0.94 -1.26
C GLU A 168 12.61 1.80 -2.16
N SER A 169 12.89 1.30 -3.36
CA SER A 169 13.80 1.95 -4.30
C SER A 169 13.31 3.32 -4.80
N ILE A 170 12.02 3.61 -4.64
CA ILE A 170 11.35 4.81 -5.15
C ILE A 170 10.97 5.82 -4.06
N THR A 171 11.15 5.47 -2.78
CA THR A 171 10.76 6.31 -1.65
C THR A 171 11.98 6.92 -0.94
N ASP A 172 11.74 7.97 -0.14
CA ASP A 172 12.75 8.53 0.76
C ASP A 172 12.93 7.62 1.99
N ASN A 173 14.11 7.11 2.17
CA ASN A 173 14.41 6.13 3.22
C ASN A 173 14.43 6.70 4.64
N ARG A 174 14.51 8.04 4.81
CA ARG A 174 14.68 8.70 6.12
C ARG A 174 13.59 8.32 7.13
N MET A 175 12.35 8.18 6.67
CA MET A 175 11.24 7.77 7.54
C MET A 175 11.45 6.35 8.07
N MET A 176 11.79 5.40 7.20
CA MET A 176 12.01 4.01 7.61
C MET A 176 13.27 3.86 8.48
N GLU A 177 14.32 4.65 8.21
CA GLU A 177 15.51 4.72 9.06
C GLU A 177 15.17 5.27 10.47
N GLN A 178 14.30 6.27 10.55
CA GLN A 178 13.81 6.78 11.84
C GLN A 178 13.01 5.70 12.58
N ILE A 179 12.06 5.05 11.94
CA ILE A 179 11.25 3.97 12.51
C ILE A 179 12.16 2.85 13.04
N ALA A 180 13.13 2.40 12.24
CA ALA A 180 14.11 1.39 12.66
C ALA A 180 14.89 1.81 13.91
N ASN A 181 15.39 3.05 13.95
CA ASN A 181 16.13 3.58 15.10
C ASN A 181 15.28 3.67 16.38
N GLU A 182 14.01 4.05 16.26
CA GLU A 182 13.10 4.21 17.40
C GLU A 182 12.57 2.87 17.94
N THR A 183 12.43 1.87 17.08
CA THR A 183 11.89 0.55 17.46
C THR A 183 12.95 -0.46 17.79
N GLY A 184 14.15 -0.31 17.26
CA GLY A 184 15.21 -1.32 17.29
C GLY A 184 15.06 -2.40 16.24
N ALA A 185 14.08 -2.29 15.33
CA ALA A 185 13.94 -3.16 14.18
C ALA A 185 15.12 -2.97 13.20
N THR A 186 15.49 -4.01 12.49
CA THR A 186 16.56 -3.93 11.48
C THR A 186 16.00 -3.54 10.11
N ILE A 187 16.79 -2.83 9.30
CA ILE A 187 16.45 -2.63 7.89
C ILE A 187 16.82 -3.90 7.15
N GLY A 188 15.79 -4.66 6.73
CA GLY A 188 15.94 -5.97 6.10
C GLY A 188 16.47 -5.93 4.67
N GLY A 189 16.36 -4.77 4.01
CA GLY A 189 16.84 -4.54 2.66
C GLY A 189 15.98 -3.59 1.86
N THR A 190 16.29 -3.49 0.56
CA THR A 190 15.55 -2.66 -0.41
C THR A 190 14.62 -3.53 -1.24
N LEU A 191 13.34 -3.19 -1.27
CA LEU A 191 12.33 -3.80 -2.14
C LEU A 191 12.08 -2.91 -3.37
N TYR A 192 11.61 -3.54 -4.43
CA TYR A 192 11.22 -2.88 -5.68
C TYR A 192 9.72 -3.08 -5.86
N SER A 193 8.95 -1.99 -5.67
CA SER A 193 7.48 -2.00 -5.80
C SER A 193 7.02 -1.59 -7.20
N ASP A 194 7.28 -0.33 -7.58
CA ASP A 194 6.73 0.30 -8.78
C ASP A 194 7.77 0.60 -9.87
N ALA A 195 9.02 0.25 -9.63
CA ALA A 195 10.09 0.45 -10.61
C ALA A 195 11.10 -0.70 -10.58
N LEU A 196 11.66 -1.00 -11.73
CA LEU A 196 12.80 -1.91 -11.85
C LEU A 196 14.11 -1.20 -11.48
N SER A 197 15.13 -1.97 -11.14
CA SER A 197 16.48 -1.42 -10.99
C SER A 197 17.10 -1.05 -12.35
N ALA A 198 18.23 -0.33 -12.30
CA ALA A 198 19.08 -0.20 -13.47
C ALA A 198 19.52 -1.58 -13.99
N LYS A 199 19.96 -1.67 -15.25
CA LYS A 199 20.38 -2.94 -15.90
C LYS A 199 21.43 -3.74 -15.12
N SER A 200 22.28 -3.07 -14.35
CA SER A 200 23.30 -3.70 -13.52
C SER A 200 22.84 -3.99 -12.09
N GLY A 201 21.62 -3.64 -11.75
CA GLY A 201 21.05 -3.85 -10.43
C GLY A 201 20.34 -5.21 -10.30
N PRO A 202 19.87 -5.52 -9.09
CA PRO A 202 19.37 -6.87 -8.76
C PRO A 202 17.95 -7.14 -9.28
N ALA A 203 17.21 -6.12 -9.69
CA ALA A 203 15.80 -6.18 -10.11
C ALA A 203 15.61 -5.58 -11.50
N SER A 204 16.48 -5.98 -12.46
CA SER A 204 16.53 -5.38 -13.79
C SER A 204 15.44 -5.85 -14.76
N THR A 205 14.78 -6.95 -14.45
CA THR A 205 13.60 -7.49 -15.14
C THR A 205 12.49 -7.77 -14.13
N TYR A 206 11.29 -8.00 -14.61
CA TYR A 206 10.15 -8.36 -13.76
C TYR A 206 10.43 -9.62 -12.91
N LEU A 207 10.96 -10.66 -13.52
CA LEU A 207 11.29 -11.90 -12.80
C LEU A 207 12.43 -11.72 -11.80
N ASP A 208 13.44 -10.90 -12.16
CA ASP A 208 14.51 -10.53 -11.23
C ASP A 208 13.96 -9.76 -10.03
N MET A 209 13.03 -8.82 -10.28
CA MET A 209 12.38 -8.04 -9.24
C MET A 209 11.63 -8.94 -8.25
N MET A 210 10.78 -9.83 -8.74
CA MET A 210 10.01 -10.74 -7.91
C MET A 210 10.91 -11.69 -7.11
N ARG A 211 11.96 -12.22 -7.74
CA ARG A 211 12.97 -13.06 -7.07
C ARG A 211 13.75 -12.31 -6.01
N HIS A 212 14.19 -11.09 -6.34
CA HIS A 212 14.93 -10.24 -5.42
C HIS A 212 14.07 -9.88 -4.19
N ASN A 213 12.85 -9.42 -4.40
CA ASN A 213 11.94 -9.07 -3.31
C ASN A 213 11.68 -10.26 -2.39
N ALA A 214 11.35 -11.42 -2.96
CA ALA A 214 11.11 -12.63 -2.19
C ALA A 214 12.33 -13.07 -1.37
N THR A 215 13.52 -13.06 -1.98
CA THR A 215 14.76 -13.43 -1.29
C THR A 215 15.09 -12.43 -0.17
N THR A 216 14.96 -11.13 -0.44
CA THR A 216 15.23 -10.07 0.55
C THR A 216 14.30 -10.19 1.76
N LEU A 217 13.00 -10.44 1.51
CA LEU A 217 12.02 -10.67 2.58
C LEU A 217 12.38 -11.92 3.39
N PHE A 218 12.61 -13.03 2.70
CA PHE A 218 12.92 -14.29 3.35
C PHE A 218 14.17 -14.20 4.23
N ASP A 219 15.29 -13.68 3.71
CA ASP A 219 16.56 -13.57 4.42
C ASP A 219 16.46 -12.71 5.69
N ALA A 220 15.63 -11.65 5.66
CA ALA A 220 15.42 -10.79 6.81
C ALA A 220 14.48 -11.41 7.86
N LEU A 221 13.48 -12.18 7.44
CA LEU A 221 12.47 -12.78 8.30
C LEU A 221 12.86 -14.16 8.85
N GLU A 222 13.75 -14.91 8.18
CA GLU A 222 14.23 -16.20 8.67
C GLU A 222 15.08 -16.06 9.94
N ASN A 223 15.80 -14.92 10.10
CA ASN A 223 16.68 -14.63 11.24
C ASN A 223 15.88 -14.02 12.40
#